data_a2802644af08818e27798eb3bfdbf357
#
_entry.id   a2802644af08818e27798eb3bfdbf357
#
_cell.length_a   1.000
_cell.length_b   1.000
_cell.length_c   1.000
_cell.angle_alpha   90.00
_cell.angle_beta   90.00
_cell.angle_gamma   90.00
#
_symmetry.space_group_name_H-M   'P 1'
#
loop_
_entity.id
_entity.type
_entity.pdbx_description
1 polymer ?
#
loop_
_entity_poly.entity_id
_entity_poly.type
_entity_poly.pdbx_seq_one_letter_code
_entity_poly.pdbx_strand_id
1 'polypeptide(L)' 'MTIGEILRTNPAVAPILMEAGMHCLGCPSAQAESLEEAAMVHGMDIEDLMTRIAAL' A
#
# COMPACT_ATOMS: atom_id res chain seq x y z
N MET A 1 -4.39 -7.51 5.99
CA MET A 1 -3.94 -7.79 4.62
C MET A 1 -2.58 -7.17 4.40
N THR A 2 -1.62 -7.92 3.90
CA THR A 2 -0.29 -7.38 3.64
C THR A 2 -0.24 -6.64 2.31
N ILE A 3 0.76 -5.80 2.16
CA ILE A 3 0.99 -5.07 0.90
C ILE A 3 1.14 -6.06 -0.26
N GLY A 4 1.89 -7.13 -0.06
CA GLY A 4 2.08 -8.14 -1.09
C GLY A 4 0.77 -8.81 -1.51
N GLU A 5 -0.11 -9.09 -0.57
CA GLU A 5 -1.41 -9.67 -0.85
C GLU A 5 -2.28 -8.70 -1.65
N ILE A 6 -2.29 -7.43 -1.27
CA ILE A 6 -3.04 -6.40 -1.97
C ILE A 6 -2.56 -6.26 -3.41
N LEU A 7 -1.25 -6.22 -3.61
CA LEU A 7 -0.67 -6.07 -4.95
C LEU A 7 -0.96 -7.28 -5.84
N ARG A 8 -0.98 -8.47 -5.27
CA ARG A 8 -1.32 -9.67 -6.04
C ARG A 8 -2.79 -9.71 -6.43
N THR A 9 -3.65 -9.25 -5.53
CA THR A 9 -5.10 -9.23 -5.77
C THR A 9 -5.49 -8.13 -6.74
N ASN A 10 -4.88 -6.95 -6.59
CA ASN A 10 -5.22 -5.80 -7.42
C ASN A 10 -3.97 -4.98 -7.74
N PRO A 11 -3.26 -5.29 -8.84
CA PRO A 11 -2.04 -4.57 -9.22
C PRO A 11 -2.21 -3.06 -9.40
N ALA A 12 -3.43 -2.61 -9.66
CA ALA A 12 -3.71 -1.18 -9.82
C ALA A 12 -3.48 -0.37 -8.55
N VAL A 13 -3.34 -1.05 -7.41
CA VAL A 13 -3.03 -0.39 -6.13
C VAL A 13 -1.59 0.13 -6.11
N ALA A 14 -0.68 -0.47 -6.89
CA ALA A 14 0.73 -0.09 -6.87
C ALA A 14 0.95 1.42 -7.13
N PRO A 15 0.39 2.03 -8.19
CA PRO A 15 0.57 3.46 -8.41
C PRO A 15 0.05 4.32 -7.26
N ILE A 16 -1.04 3.89 -6.63
CA ILE A 16 -1.63 4.62 -5.51
C ILE A 16 -0.66 4.63 -4.33
N LEU A 17 -0.08 3.49 -4.00
CA LEU A 17 0.88 3.39 -2.91
C LEU A 17 2.15 4.18 -3.21
N MET A 18 2.62 4.16 -4.44
CA MET A 18 3.81 4.91 -4.84
C MET A 18 3.57 6.42 -4.72
N GLU A 19 2.41 6.90 -5.11
CA GLU A 19 2.06 8.31 -4.97
C GLU A 19 1.95 8.71 -3.50
N ALA A 20 1.54 7.80 -2.65
CA ALA A 20 1.41 8.06 -1.22
C ALA A 20 2.76 8.09 -0.49
N GLY A 21 3.84 7.68 -1.15
CA GLY A 21 5.18 7.74 -0.57
C GLY A 21 5.91 6.41 -0.47
N MET A 22 5.29 5.32 -0.86
CA MET A 22 5.93 4.00 -0.83
C MET A 22 6.65 3.74 -2.14
N HIS A 23 7.98 3.84 -2.12
CA HIS A 23 8.77 3.68 -3.33
C HIS A 23 9.36 2.28 -3.52
N CYS A 24 9.32 1.45 -2.50
CA CYS A 24 9.95 0.12 -2.52
C CYS A 24 8.93 -1.01 -2.44
N LEU A 25 7.98 -1.03 -3.38
CA LEU A 25 6.94 -2.05 -3.39
C LEU A 25 7.46 -3.44 -3.77
N GLY A 26 8.63 -3.51 -4.40
CA GLY A 26 9.24 -4.77 -4.77
C GLY A 26 10.06 -5.44 -3.67
N CYS A 27 10.29 -4.76 -2.56
CA CYS A 27 11.06 -5.32 -1.46
C CYS A 27 10.24 -6.34 -0.67
N PRO A 28 10.78 -7.55 -0.40
CA PRO A 28 10.06 -8.54 0.39
C PRO A 28 9.62 -8.03 1.76
N SER A 29 10.44 -7.23 2.42
CA SER A 29 10.08 -6.69 3.73
C SER A 29 8.92 -5.70 3.65
N ALA A 30 8.86 -4.89 2.60
CA ALA A 30 7.74 -3.97 2.39
C ALA A 30 6.46 -4.74 2.10
N GLN A 31 6.55 -5.81 1.31
CA GLN A 31 5.39 -6.63 0.98
C GLN A 31 4.85 -7.41 2.18
N ALA A 32 5.69 -7.67 3.17
CA ALA A 32 5.29 -8.38 4.38
C ALA A 32 4.55 -7.48 5.38
N GLU A 33 4.67 -6.15 5.23
CA GLU A 33 3.97 -5.22 6.10
C GLU A 33 2.49 -5.18 5.75
N SER A 34 1.64 -4.95 6.78
CA SER A 34 0.23 -4.68 6.53
C SER A 34 0.08 -3.26 6.00
N LEU A 35 -1.05 -2.98 5.37
CA LEU A 35 -1.32 -1.63 4.87
C LEU A 35 -1.34 -0.61 6.01
N GLU A 36 -1.90 -0.97 7.15
CA GLU A 36 -1.95 -0.10 8.32
C GLU A 36 -0.55 0.21 8.85
N GLU A 37 0.30 -0.82 8.96
CA GLU A 37 1.67 -0.64 9.41
C GLU A 37 2.46 0.24 8.44
N ALA A 38 2.30 0.00 7.14
CA ALA A 38 2.97 0.79 6.13
C ALA A 38 2.54 2.26 6.19
N ALA A 39 1.25 2.51 6.36
CA ALA A 39 0.74 3.87 6.48
C ALA A 39 1.34 4.59 7.69
N MET A 40 1.46 3.90 8.81
CA MET A 40 2.03 4.45 10.01
C MET A 40 3.52 4.77 9.86
N VAL A 41 4.28 3.83 9.29
CA VAL A 41 5.73 3.99 9.12
C VAL A 41 6.06 5.09 8.13
N HIS A 42 5.29 5.18 7.04
CA HIS A 42 5.56 6.15 5.98
C HIS A 42 4.80 7.46 6.12
N GLY A 43 4.06 7.63 7.22
CA GLY A 43 3.33 8.88 7.47
C GLY A 43 2.15 9.10 6.53
N MET A 44 1.56 8.04 6.03
CA MET A 44 0.41 8.12 5.12
C MET A 44 -0.90 8.09 5.89
N ASP A 45 -1.95 8.66 5.29
CA ASP A 45 -3.29 8.60 5.85
C ASP A 45 -3.97 7.32 5.39
N ILE A 46 -4.21 6.39 6.33
CA ILE A 46 -4.82 5.10 6.00
C ILE A 46 -6.24 5.26 5.43
N GLU A 47 -7.00 6.21 5.93
CA GLU A 47 -8.35 6.44 5.43
C GLU A 47 -8.34 6.92 3.99
N ASP A 48 -7.42 7.80 3.63
CA ASP A 48 -7.27 8.28 2.26
C ASP A 48 -6.85 7.15 1.33
N LEU A 49 -5.91 6.31 1.78
CA LEU A 49 -5.48 5.15 1.00
C LEU A 49 -6.63 4.19 0.75
N MET A 50 -7.40 3.88 1.79
CA MET A 50 -8.55 2.98 1.65
C MET A 50 -9.60 3.54 0.70
N THR A 51 -9.83 4.85 0.74
CA THR A 51 -10.77 5.50 -0.15
C THR A 51 -10.31 5.38 -1.61
N ARG A 52 -9.03 5.63 -1.87
CA ARG A 52 -8.47 5.52 -3.22
C ARG A 52 -8.52 4.09 -3.74
N ILE A 53 -8.19 3.13 -2.89
CA ILE A 53 -8.21 1.72 -3.26
C ILE A 53 -9.65 1.27 -3.55
N ALA A 54 -10.60 1.71 -2.76
CA ALA A 54 -12.00 1.36 -2.96
C ALA A 54 -12.58 1.96 -4.25
N ALA A 55 -11.96 3.01 -4.77
CA ALA A 55 -12.41 3.66 -6.00
C ALA A 55 -11.92 2.95 -7.27
N LEU A 56 -11.05 1.96 -7.16
CA LEU A 56 -10.53 1.22 -8.32
C LEU A 56 -11.57 0.31 -8.98
#